data_de6fc969bc70e6e28c046bf7a3f55a10
#
_entry.id   de6fc969bc70e6e28c046bf7a3f55a10
#
_cell.length_a   1.000
_cell.length_b   1.000
_cell.length_c   1.000
_cell.angle_alpha   90.00
_cell.angle_beta   90.00
_cell.angle_gamma   90.00
#
_symmetry.space_group_name_H-M   'P 1'
#
loop_
_entity.id
_entity.type
_entity.pdbx_description
1 polymer ?
#
loop_
_entity_poly.entity_id
_entity_poly.type
_entity_poly.pdbx_seq_one_letter_code
_entity_poly.pdbx_strand_id
1 'polypeptide(L)'
;MRRDETYLLDILIAARKALKFVEGIDRDKFEDNEIIQNAVIRPLEIIGEASARVSKDFRKAHADIPWREMVGLRNRLIHEYFRIDLGAVWDTLHKDIPKLIEVIEPLVPKEDEI
;
A
#
# COMPACT_ATOMS: atom_id res chain seq x y z
N MET A 1 -2.66 20.30 -2.79
CA MET A 1 -2.18 20.31 -4.19
C MET A 1 -2.70 19.12 -4.95
N ARG A 2 -3.18 19.33 -6.15
CA ARG A 2 -3.76 18.27 -6.99
C ARG A 2 -2.84 17.08 -7.18
N ARG A 3 -1.54 17.36 -7.37
CA ARG A 3 -0.58 16.29 -7.62
C ARG A 3 -0.44 15.35 -6.43
N ASP A 4 -0.32 15.92 -5.23
CA ASP A 4 -0.25 15.09 -4.01
C ASP A 4 -1.56 14.35 -3.80
N GLU A 5 -2.69 15.00 -4.00
CA GLU A 5 -4.01 14.39 -3.88
C GLU A 5 -4.17 13.19 -4.81
N THR A 6 -3.65 13.28 -6.03
CA THR A 6 -3.68 12.18 -6.99
C THR A 6 -2.91 10.98 -6.48
N TYR A 7 -1.72 11.19 -5.92
CA TYR A 7 -0.92 10.10 -5.36
C TYR A 7 -1.56 9.50 -4.11
N LEU A 8 -2.17 10.33 -3.28
CA LEU A 8 -2.90 9.83 -2.11
C LEU A 8 -4.09 8.97 -2.53
N LEU A 9 -4.80 9.36 -3.57
CA LEU A 9 -5.89 8.56 -4.12
C LEU A 9 -5.38 7.22 -4.64
N ASP A 10 -4.24 7.21 -5.33
CA ASP A 10 -3.63 5.96 -5.81
C ASP A 10 -3.28 5.03 -4.65
N ILE A 11 -2.72 5.58 -3.57
CA ILE A 11 -2.41 4.82 -2.36
C ILE A 11 -3.68 4.20 -1.79
N LEU A 12 -4.74 4.99 -1.66
CA LEU A 12 -5.99 4.52 -1.07
C LEU A 12 -6.63 3.41 -1.91
N ILE A 13 -6.69 3.60 -3.22
CA ILE A 13 -7.26 2.60 -4.13
C ILE A 13 -6.46 1.30 -4.06
N ALA A 14 -5.13 1.40 -4.12
CA ALA A 14 -4.26 0.22 -4.06
C ALA A 14 -4.37 -0.51 -2.73
N ALA A 15 -4.43 0.23 -1.61
CA ALA A 15 -4.59 -0.35 -0.29
C ALA A 15 -5.89 -1.14 -0.18
N ARG A 16 -6.99 -0.58 -0.66
CA ARG A 16 -8.30 -1.25 -0.65
C ARG A 16 -8.31 -2.50 -1.53
N LYS A 17 -7.67 -2.43 -2.71
CA LYS A 17 -7.57 -3.60 -3.60
C LYS A 17 -6.76 -4.72 -2.95
N ALA A 18 -5.64 -4.38 -2.31
CA ALA A 18 -4.81 -5.38 -1.63
C ALA A 18 -5.62 -6.14 -0.58
N LEU A 19 -6.39 -5.43 0.24
CA LEU A 19 -7.24 -6.07 1.25
C LEU A 19 -8.34 -6.91 0.64
N LYS A 20 -8.93 -6.43 -0.44
CA LYS A 20 -9.99 -7.17 -1.13
C LYS A 20 -9.51 -8.51 -1.66
N PHE A 21 -8.28 -8.54 -2.20
CA PHE A 21 -7.72 -9.77 -2.78
C PHE A 21 -7.46 -10.86 -1.74
N VAL A 22 -7.28 -10.51 -0.47
CA VAL A 22 -7.08 -11.50 0.60
C VAL A 22 -8.30 -11.65 1.50
N GLU A 23 -9.42 -11.04 1.15
CA GLU A 23 -10.65 -11.13 1.93
C GLU A 23 -11.11 -12.57 2.05
N GLY A 24 -11.36 -13.03 3.29
CA GLY A 24 -11.84 -14.37 3.56
C GLY A 24 -10.79 -15.46 3.38
N ILE A 25 -9.52 -15.12 3.21
CA ILE A 25 -8.43 -16.07 3.01
C ILE A 25 -7.56 -16.10 4.25
N ASP A 26 -7.24 -17.32 4.74
CA ASP A 26 -6.30 -17.45 5.85
C ASP A 26 -4.85 -17.46 5.38
N ARG A 27 -3.93 -17.38 6.33
CA ARG A 27 -2.50 -17.29 6.03
C ARG A 27 -2.00 -18.51 5.24
N ASP A 28 -2.44 -19.71 5.59
CA ASP A 28 -2.00 -20.91 4.90
C ASP A 28 -2.40 -20.91 3.43
N LYS A 29 -3.64 -20.50 3.13
CA LYS A 29 -4.09 -20.36 1.76
C LYS A 29 -3.31 -19.30 0.99
N PHE A 30 -3.00 -18.19 1.63
CA PHE A 30 -2.19 -17.15 1.02
C PHE A 30 -0.80 -17.67 0.67
N GLU A 31 -0.16 -18.38 1.58
CA GLU A 31 1.18 -18.92 1.37
C GLU A 31 1.23 -20.01 0.30
N ASP A 32 0.11 -20.69 0.06
CA ASP A 32 0.01 -21.76 -0.95
C ASP A 32 -0.51 -21.27 -2.31
N ASN A 33 -0.90 -20.02 -2.44
CA ASN A 33 -1.54 -19.53 -3.66
C ASN A 33 -0.74 -18.42 -4.34
N GLU A 34 0.03 -18.79 -5.36
CA GLU A 34 0.86 -17.87 -6.12
C GLU A 34 0.06 -16.78 -6.82
N ILE A 35 -1.14 -17.10 -7.28
CA ILE A 35 -1.99 -16.13 -7.97
C ILE A 35 -2.37 -14.98 -7.03
N ILE A 36 -2.77 -15.33 -5.80
CA ILE A 36 -3.14 -14.33 -4.80
C ILE A 36 -1.92 -13.52 -4.37
N GLN A 37 -0.76 -14.19 -4.18
CA GLN A 37 0.49 -13.51 -3.85
C GLN A 37 0.82 -12.46 -4.89
N ASN A 38 0.76 -12.82 -6.17
CA ASN A 38 1.04 -11.90 -7.26
C ASN A 38 -0.02 -10.80 -7.35
N ALA A 39 -1.27 -11.11 -7.05
CA ALA A 39 -2.34 -10.12 -7.07
C ALA A 39 -2.13 -9.00 -6.05
N VAL A 40 -1.60 -9.31 -4.84
CA VAL A 40 -1.38 -8.30 -3.81
C VAL A 40 -0.06 -7.55 -3.99
N ILE A 41 0.93 -8.15 -4.62
CA ILE A 41 2.23 -7.51 -4.83
C ILE A 41 2.09 -6.22 -5.63
N ARG A 42 1.32 -6.23 -6.70
CA ARG A 42 1.17 -5.03 -7.53
C ARG A 42 0.56 -3.85 -6.79
N PRO A 43 -0.55 -3.99 -6.06
CA PRO A 43 -1.05 -2.88 -5.22
C PRO A 43 -0.03 -2.38 -4.20
N LEU A 44 0.72 -3.27 -3.56
CA LEU A 44 1.75 -2.86 -2.59
C LEU A 44 2.87 -2.07 -3.27
N GLU A 45 3.27 -2.45 -4.48
CA GLU A 45 4.25 -1.69 -5.26
C GLU A 45 3.71 -0.29 -5.60
N ILE A 46 2.45 -0.19 -5.99
CA ILE A 46 1.80 1.09 -6.31
C ILE A 46 1.79 2.01 -5.09
N ILE A 47 1.51 1.47 -3.91
CA ILE A 47 1.55 2.25 -2.66
C ILE A 47 2.94 2.87 -2.47
N GLY A 48 3.99 2.08 -2.65
CA GLY A 48 5.36 2.56 -2.50
C GLY A 48 5.75 3.59 -3.57
N GLU A 49 5.38 3.33 -4.82
CA GLU A 49 5.65 4.26 -5.94
C GLU A 49 4.95 5.61 -5.73
N ALA A 50 3.67 5.57 -5.37
CA ALA A 50 2.90 6.79 -5.14
C ALA A 50 3.45 7.55 -3.93
N SER A 51 3.80 6.83 -2.85
CA SER A 51 4.39 7.43 -1.65
C SER A 51 5.69 8.17 -1.96
N ALA A 52 6.52 7.61 -2.83
CA ALA A 52 7.78 8.24 -3.23
C ALA A 52 7.56 9.53 -4.02
N ARG A 53 6.40 9.69 -4.63
CA ARG A 53 6.07 10.87 -5.46
C ARG A 53 5.33 11.96 -4.71
N VAL A 54 4.84 11.69 -3.52
CA VAL A 54 4.22 12.72 -2.67
C VAL A 54 5.30 13.75 -2.32
N SER A 55 4.95 15.03 -2.33
CA SER A 55 5.91 16.11 -2.08
C SER A 55 6.55 16.01 -0.69
N LYS A 56 7.77 16.52 -0.57
CA LYS A 56 8.47 16.56 0.71
C LYS A 56 7.72 17.39 1.74
N ASP A 57 7.12 18.49 1.31
CA ASP A 57 6.36 19.35 2.20
C ASP A 57 5.15 18.65 2.77
N PHE A 58 4.42 17.92 1.94
CA PHE A 58 3.27 17.15 2.37
C PHE A 58 3.69 16.05 3.36
N ARG A 59 4.77 15.32 3.04
CA ARG A 59 5.26 14.25 3.92
C ARG A 59 5.70 14.80 5.28
N LYS A 60 6.32 15.97 5.32
CA LYS A 60 6.69 16.61 6.58
C LYS A 60 5.47 17.04 7.39
N ALA A 61 4.46 17.56 6.71
CA ALA A 61 3.21 17.97 7.37
C ALA A 61 2.42 16.77 7.92
N HIS A 62 2.64 15.59 7.37
CA HIS A 62 1.95 14.35 7.77
C HIS A 62 2.97 13.26 8.13
N ALA A 63 3.88 13.58 9.04
CA ALA A 63 4.97 12.70 9.43
C ALA A 63 4.52 11.45 10.20
N ASP A 64 3.27 11.40 10.64
CA ASP A 64 2.65 10.23 11.27
C ASP A 64 2.37 9.09 10.27
N ILE A 65 2.38 9.40 8.97
CA ILE A 65 2.21 8.40 7.92
C ILE A 65 3.58 7.76 7.63
N PRO A 66 3.67 6.43 7.55
CA PRO A 66 4.96 5.75 7.42
C PRO A 66 5.48 5.74 5.97
N TRP A 67 5.81 6.92 5.45
CA TRP A 67 6.27 7.10 4.08
C TRP A 67 7.50 6.25 3.74
N ARG A 68 8.48 6.26 4.65
CA ARG A 68 9.75 5.57 4.44
C ARG A 68 9.55 4.06 4.34
N GLU A 69 8.71 3.51 5.20
CA GLU A 69 8.41 2.08 5.25
C GLU A 69 7.68 1.64 3.98
N MET A 70 6.78 2.46 3.47
CA MET A 70 6.05 2.15 2.24
C MET A 70 6.97 2.13 1.03
N VAL A 71 7.85 3.12 0.91
CA VAL A 71 8.84 3.15 -0.16
C VAL A 71 9.81 1.98 -0.03
N GLY A 72 10.23 1.67 1.19
CA GLY A 72 11.12 0.53 1.46
C GLY A 72 10.48 -0.81 1.09
N LEU A 73 9.21 -0.97 1.38
CA LEU A 73 8.48 -2.18 0.99
C LEU A 73 8.47 -2.35 -0.53
N ARG A 74 8.16 -1.30 -1.26
CA ARG A 74 8.17 -1.32 -2.72
C ARG A 74 9.53 -1.73 -3.27
N ASN A 75 10.60 -1.18 -2.71
CA ASN A 75 11.95 -1.51 -3.16
C ASN A 75 12.28 -2.98 -2.92
N ARG A 76 11.88 -3.55 -1.79
CA ARG A 76 12.08 -4.97 -1.51
C ARG A 76 11.27 -5.85 -2.45
N LEU A 77 10.03 -5.50 -2.73
CA LEU A 77 9.17 -6.27 -3.63
C LEU A 77 9.73 -6.31 -5.05
N ILE A 78 10.33 -5.22 -5.52
CA ILE A 78 10.93 -5.15 -6.84
C ILE A 78 12.25 -5.92 -6.92
N HIS A 79 13.11 -5.77 -5.91
CA HIS A 79 14.46 -6.34 -5.96
C HIS A 79 14.56 -7.76 -5.43
N GLU A 80 13.63 -8.20 -4.58
CA GLU A 80 13.65 -9.55 -4.01
C GLU A 80 12.56 -10.44 -4.60
N TYR A 81 12.30 -10.29 -5.86
CA TYR A 81 11.18 -10.85 -6.60
C TYR A 81 10.91 -12.34 -6.30
N PHE A 82 11.94 -13.17 -6.27
CA PHE A 82 11.80 -14.60 -6.00
C PHE A 82 12.07 -15.00 -4.55
N ARG A 83 12.33 -14.03 -3.68
CA ARG A 83 12.71 -14.26 -2.28
C ARG A 83 11.85 -13.44 -1.33
N ILE A 84 10.63 -13.13 -1.75
CA ILE A 84 9.71 -12.33 -0.93
C ILE A 84 9.31 -13.14 0.28
N ASP A 85 9.42 -12.51 1.45
CA ASP A 85 8.95 -13.08 2.70
C ASP A 85 7.42 -12.96 2.76
N LEU A 86 6.73 -14.06 2.46
CA LEU A 86 5.26 -14.09 2.43
C LEU A 86 4.64 -13.81 3.80
N GLY A 87 5.31 -14.22 4.87
CA GLY A 87 4.84 -13.91 6.23
C GLY A 87 4.87 -12.42 6.50
N ALA A 88 5.93 -11.73 6.07
CA ALA A 88 6.03 -10.28 6.21
C ALA A 88 4.97 -9.56 5.37
N VAL A 89 4.70 -10.05 4.16
CA VAL A 89 3.64 -9.49 3.30
C VAL A 89 2.28 -9.67 3.96
N TRP A 90 2.01 -10.85 4.49
CA TRP A 90 0.77 -11.14 5.20
C TRP A 90 0.56 -10.20 6.39
N ASP A 91 1.61 -10.02 7.21
CA ASP A 91 1.54 -9.10 8.35
C ASP A 91 1.30 -7.66 7.90
N THR A 92 1.97 -7.22 6.84
CA THR A 92 1.75 -5.89 6.27
C THR A 92 0.30 -5.70 5.87
N LEU A 93 -0.29 -6.67 5.17
CA LEU A 93 -1.67 -6.61 4.71
C LEU A 93 -2.67 -6.52 5.87
N HIS A 94 -2.41 -7.19 6.97
CA HIS A 94 -3.38 -7.29 8.07
C HIS A 94 -3.15 -6.30 9.20
N LYS A 95 -1.94 -5.78 9.36
CA LYS A 95 -1.60 -4.83 10.41
C LYS A 95 -1.41 -3.41 9.87
N ASP A 96 -0.59 -3.26 8.84
CA ASP A 96 -0.17 -1.94 8.38
C ASP A 96 -1.16 -1.31 7.39
N ILE A 97 -1.69 -2.08 6.45
CA ILE A 97 -2.58 -1.55 5.42
C ILE A 97 -3.90 -1.00 5.99
N PRO A 98 -4.58 -1.68 6.94
CA PRO A 98 -5.77 -1.10 7.54
C PRO A 98 -5.51 0.23 8.24
N LYS A 99 -4.38 0.37 8.92
CA LYS A 99 -4.01 1.63 9.58
C LYS A 99 -3.71 2.72 8.56
N LEU A 100 -3.04 2.34 7.47
CA LEU A 100 -2.75 3.27 6.38
C LEU A 100 -4.04 3.85 5.78
N ILE A 101 -5.04 3.01 5.56
CA ILE A 101 -6.33 3.45 5.05
C ILE A 101 -6.95 4.47 6.00
N GLU A 102 -6.90 4.21 7.30
CA GLU A 102 -7.47 5.13 8.31
C GLU A 102 -6.85 6.52 8.24
N VAL A 103 -5.53 6.62 8.03
CA VAL A 103 -4.86 7.92 8.03
C VAL A 103 -4.87 8.60 6.66
N ILE A 104 -4.97 7.84 5.57
CA ILE A 104 -4.99 8.39 4.21
C ILE A 104 -6.39 8.83 3.78
N GLU A 105 -7.40 8.04 4.10
CA GLU A 105 -8.77 8.31 3.65
C GLU A 105 -9.25 9.74 3.92
N PRO A 106 -9.05 10.31 5.13
CA PRO A 106 -9.49 11.68 5.39
C PRO A 106 -8.76 12.74 4.56
N LEU A 107 -7.60 12.41 4.00
CA LEU A 107 -6.77 13.34 3.25
C LEU A 107 -7.06 13.31 1.75
N VAL A 108 -7.82 12.32 1.29
CA VAL A 108 -8.17 12.17 -0.12
C VAL A 108 -9.48 12.92 -0.38
N PRO A 109 -9.55 13.78 -1.41
CA PRO A 109 -10.79 14.45 -1.76
C PRO A 109 -11.86 13.43 -2.18
N LYS A 110 -13.11 13.78 -1.95
CA LYS A 110 -14.23 12.96 -2.44
C LYS A 110 -14.25 13.01 -3.96
N GLU A 111 -14.81 11.96 -4.58
CA GLU A 111 -14.87 11.88 -6.05
C GLU A 111 -15.43 13.13 -6.70
N ASP A 112 -16.46 13.73 -6.11
CA ASP A 112 -17.08 14.93 -6.63
C ASP A 112 -16.22 16.17 -6.48
N GLU A 113 -15.13 16.11 -5.75
CA GLU A 113 -14.19 17.22 -5.55
C GLU A 113 -12.97 17.12 -6.47
N ILE A 114 -12.81 16.00 -7.15
CA ILE A 114 -11.72 15.74 -8.08
C ILE A 114 -12.14 16.17 -9.50
#